data_4d534d87975b853d69e5b28f06e2f510
#
_entry.id   4d534d87975b853d69e5b28f06e2f510
#
_cell.length_a   1.000
_cell.length_b   1.000
_cell.length_c   1.000
_cell.angle_alpha   90.00
_cell.angle_beta   90.00
_cell.angle_gamma   90.00
#
_symmetry.space_group_name_H-M   'P 1'
#
loop_
_entity.id
_entity.type
_entity.pdbx_description
1 polymer ?
#
loop_
_entity_poly.entity_id
_entity_poly.type
_entity_poly.pdbx_seq_one_letter_code
_entity_poly.pdbx_strand_id
1 'polypeptide(L)'
;MKIGINGTGLVQKASIEAIKADADKAAKDGFKSYWLAEHPTGGFDALTVLAVIASSVPDIEMGTAVVPTFPRHPMALAGQALTSQTALQGRLCLGIG
;
A
#
# COMPACT_ATOMS: atom_id res chain seq x y z
N MET A 1 18.00 -11.28 5.60
CA MET A 1 17.30 -10.95 4.34
C MET A 1 15.86 -10.54 4.64
N LYS A 2 15.43 -9.43 4.08
CA LYS A 2 14.01 -8.99 4.20
C LYS A 2 13.22 -9.56 3.03
N ILE A 3 12.10 -10.19 3.33
CA ILE A 3 11.22 -10.76 2.32
C ILE A 3 9.89 -10.03 2.39
N GLY A 4 9.41 -9.57 1.24
CA GLY A 4 8.11 -8.92 1.10
C GLY A 4 7.10 -9.81 0.40
N ILE A 5 5.83 -9.45 0.50
CA ILE A 5 4.75 -10.14 -0.18
C ILE A 5 3.86 -9.11 -0.88
N ASN A 6 3.28 -9.50 -1.99
CA ASN A 6 2.44 -8.65 -2.82
C ASN A 6 0.98 -9.08 -2.72
N GLY A 7 0.13 -8.15 -2.23
CA GLY A 7 -1.31 -8.36 -2.12
C GLY A 7 -2.13 -7.83 -3.30
N THR A 8 -1.49 -7.58 -4.43
CA THR A 8 -2.10 -6.92 -5.60
C THR A 8 -3.40 -7.57 -6.07
N GLY A 9 -3.51 -8.89 -6.01
CA GLY A 9 -4.72 -9.57 -6.44
C GLY A 9 -5.98 -9.16 -5.69
N LEU A 10 -5.83 -8.62 -4.49
CA LEU A 10 -6.96 -8.19 -3.67
C LEU A 10 -7.42 -6.76 -3.99
N VAL A 11 -6.58 -5.96 -4.65
CA VAL A 11 -6.89 -4.56 -4.90
C VAL A 11 -8.09 -4.39 -5.84
N GLN A 12 -8.27 -5.33 -6.76
CA GLN A 12 -9.35 -5.27 -7.74
C GLN A 12 -10.61 -6.02 -7.32
N LYS A 13 -10.51 -7.03 -6.49
CA LYS A 13 -11.60 -7.98 -6.28
C LYS A 13 -12.07 -8.08 -4.84
N ALA A 14 -11.35 -7.49 -3.91
CA ALA A 14 -11.64 -7.67 -2.50
C ALA A 14 -12.10 -6.37 -1.85
N SER A 15 -12.48 -6.46 -0.60
CA SER A 15 -12.78 -5.33 0.24
C SER A 15 -11.52 -4.81 0.92
N ILE A 16 -11.57 -3.60 1.44
CA ILE A 16 -10.46 -3.07 2.25
C ILE A 16 -10.23 -3.96 3.48
N GLU A 17 -11.29 -4.51 4.05
CA GLU A 17 -11.16 -5.44 5.18
C GLU A 17 -10.36 -6.69 4.81
N ALA A 18 -10.55 -7.22 3.60
CA ALA A 18 -9.79 -8.37 3.12
C ALA A 18 -8.32 -8.03 2.93
N ILE A 19 -8.01 -6.84 2.42
CA ILE A 19 -6.64 -6.39 2.26
C ILE A 19 -5.98 -6.21 3.63
N LYS A 20 -6.70 -5.63 4.58
CA LYS A 20 -6.21 -5.47 5.95
C LYS A 20 -5.87 -6.82 6.59
N ALA A 21 -6.76 -7.78 6.43
CA ALA A 21 -6.54 -9.13 6.96
C ALA A 21 -5.33 -9.81 6.33
N ASP A 22 -5.17 -9.64 5.01
CA ASP A 22 -4.02 -10.20 4.29
C ASP A 22 -2.71 -9.59 4.75
N ALA A 23 -2.67 -8.26 4.91
CA ALA A 23 -1.48 -7.57 5.40
C ALA A 23 -1.14 -7.96 6.84
N ASP A 24 -2.15 -8.09 7.70
CA ASP A 24 -1.95 -8.52 9.08
C ASP A 24 -1.39 -9.93 9.14
N LYS A 25 -1.93 -10.83 8.31
CA LYS A 25 -1.42 -12.20 8.21
C LYS A 25 0.04 -12.20 7.73
N ALA A 26 0.36 -11.38 6.73
CA ALA A 26 1.72 -11.28 6.23
C ALA A 26 2.69 -10.84 7.34
N ALA A 27 2.31 -9.85 8.14
CA ALA A 27 3.12 -9.39 9.26
C ALA A 27 3.34 -10.50 10.29
N LYS A 28 2.27 -11.23 10.63
CA LYS A 28 2.35 -12.36 11.58
C LYS A 28 3.17 -13.52 11.05
N ASP A 29 3.17 -13.72 9.74
CA ASP A 29 3.94 -14.78 9.10
C ASP A 29 5.42 -14.41 8.94
N GLY A 30 5.83 -13.21 9.36
CA GLY A 30 7.22 -12.80 9.37
C GLY A 30 7.69 -12.06 8.13
N PHE A 31 6.80 -11.71 7.21
CA PHE A 31 7.16 -10.86 6.08
C PHE A 31 7.50 -9.44 6.57
N LYS A 32 8.50 -8.81 5.97
CA LYS A 32 8.99 -7.49 6.40
C LYS A 32 8.37 -6.35 5.63
N SER A 33 7.73 -6.63 4.49
CA SER A 33 7.05 -5.62 3.70
C SER A 33 5.83 -6.20 2.99
N TYR A 34 4.85 -5.34 2.76
CA TYR A 34 3.61 -5.67 2.09
C TYR A 34 3.39 -4.67 0.96
N TRP A 35 3.13 -5.15 -0.25
CA TRP A 35 3.12 -4.35 -1.46
C TRP A 35 1.79 -4.42 -2.17
N LEU A 36 1.33 -3.28 -2.66
CA LEU A 36 0.13 -3.19 -3.50
C LEU A 36 0.49 -2.50 -4.82
N ALA A 37 -0.05 -3.03 -5.92
CA ALA A 37 -0.01 -2.35 -7.19
C ALA A 37 -1.36 -1.68 -7.43
N GLU A 38 -1.36 -0.62 -8.23
CA GLU A 38 -2.58 0.09 -8.58
C GLU A 38 -2.79 0.04 -10.09
N HIS A 39 -4.03 -0.24 -10.49
CA HIS A 39 -4.42 -0.20 -11.88
C HIS A 39 -5.08 1.15 -12.19
N PRO A 40 -4.67 1.83 -13.27
CA PRO A 40 -5.22 3.16 -13.57
C PRO A 40 -6.71 3.15 -13.90
N THR A 41 -7.26 2.01 -14.30
CA THR A 41 -8.63 1.91 -14.78
C THR A 41 -9.57 1.13 -13.85
N GLY A 42 -9.11 0.73 -12.69
CA GLY A 42 -9.96 -0.02 -11.77
C GLY A 42 -9.28 -0.40 -10.49
N GLY A 43 -10.07 -0.76 -9.50
CA GLY A 43 -9.59 -1.12 -8.18
C GLY A 43 -9.43 0.07 -7.26
N PHE A 44 -8.82 -0.17 -6.11
CA PHE A 44 -8.64 0.85 -5.09
C PHE A 44 -7.38 1.69 -5.36
N ASP A 45 -7.40 2.91 -4.86
CA ASP A 45 -6.21 3.76 -4.77
C ASP A 45 -5.27 3.15 -3.72
N ALA A 46 -4.12 2.66 -4.17
CA ALA A 46 -3.21 1.92 -3.29
C ALA A 46 -2.71 2.76 -2.11
N LEU A 47 -2.33 4.01 -2.34
CA LEU A 47 -1.85 4.89 -1.26
C LEU A 47 -2.93 5.13 -0.21
N THR A 48 -4.17 5.32 -0.64
CA THR A 48 -5.30 5.50 0.27
C THR A 48 -5.55 4.25 1.10
N VAL A 49 -5.54 3.08 0.47
CA VAL A 49 -5.74 1.81 1.17
C VAL A 49 -4.66 1.61 2.23
N LEU A 50 -3.40 1.83 1.87
CA LEU A 50 -2.30 1.67 2.83
C LEU A 50 -2.46 2.61 4.03
N ALA A 51 -2.87 3.86 3.79
CA ALA A 51 -3.12 4.80 4.88
C ALA A 51 -4.26 4.35 5.78
N VAL A 52 -5.33 3.81 5.19
CA VAL A 52 -6.49 3.34 5.94
C VAL A 52 -6.14 2.17 6.86
N ILE A 53 -5.34 1.21 6.38
CA ILE A 53 -5.01 0.02 7.17
C ILE A 53 -3.79 0.19 8.08
N ALA A 54 -3.08 1.30 7.97
CA ALA A 54 -1.80 1.51 8.64
C ALA A 54 -1.83 1.27 10.15
N SER A 55 -2.84 1.78 10.83
CA SER A 55 -2.94 1.67 12.29
C SER A 55 -3.30 0.26 12.75
N SER A 56 -3.95 -0.51 11.88
CA SER A 56 -4.35 -1.89 12.19
C SER A 56 -3.25 -2.90 11.94
N VAL A 57 -2.23 -2.53 11.16
CA VAL A 57 -1.13 -3.41 10.80
C VAL A 57 0.19 -2.68 11.08
N PRO A 58 0.57 -2.58 12.36
CA PRO A 58 1.83 -1.94 12.73
C PRO A 58 3.03 -2.83 12.40
N ASP A 59 4.22 -2.24 12.44
CA ASP A 59 5.49 -2.97 12.41
C ASP A 59 5.86 -3.66 11.09
N ILE A 60 5.16 -3.37 10.01
CA ILE A 60 5.52 -3.86 8.67
C ILE A 60 5.65 -2.68 7.72
N GLU A 61 6.68 -2.70 6.89
CA GLU A 61 6.79 -1.71 5.81
C GLU A 61 5.68 -1.96 4.79
N MET A 62 5.12 -0.89 4.26
CA MET A 62 4.09 -0.99 3.23
C MET A 62 4.47 -0.14 2.04
N GLY A 63 4.25 -0.63 0.86
CA GLY A 63 4.65 0.07 -0.33
C GLY A 63 3.76 -0.15 -1.52
N THR A 64 4.02 0.64 -2.55
CA THR A 64 3.33 0.53 -3.83
C THR A 64 4.27 -0.03 -4.89
N ALA A 65 3.77 -0.98 -5.66
CA ALA A 65 4.55 -1.61 -6.70
C ALA A 65 3.65 -1.86 -7.93
N VAL A 66 3.31 -0.85 -8.63
CA VAL A 66 3.66 0.56 -8.47
C VAL A 66 2.39 1.43 -8.51
N VAL A 67 2.50 2.71 -8.18
CA VAL A 67 1.43 3.68 -8.42
C VAL A 67 1.71 4.34 -9.78
N PRO A 68 0.75 4.31 -10.73
CA PRO A 68 0.92 5.01 -12.00
C PRO A 68 1.00 6.51 -11.79
N THR A 69 1.94 7.17 -12.46
CA THR A 69 2.12 8.62 -12.33
C THR A 69 1.34 9.41 -13.37
N PHE A 70 1.08 8.81 -14.55
CA PHE A 70 0.49 9.55 -15.66
C PHE A 70 -0.91 10.10 -15.39
N PRO A 71 -1.79 9.47 -14.56
CA PRO A 71 -3.10 10.05 -14.28
C PRO A 71 -3.08 11.08 -13.15
N ARG A 72 -1.93 11.35 -12.53
CA ARG A 72 -1.82 12.22 -11.37
C ARG A 72 -0.93 13.42 -11.65
N HIS A 73 -1.38 14.61 -11.25
CA HIS A 73 -0.48 15.76 -11.20
C HIS A 73 0.59 15.48 -10.13
N PRO A 74 1.87 15.86 -10.38
CA PRO A 74 2.94 15.60 -9.40
C PRO A 74 2.68 16.19 -8.02
N MET A 75 2.05 17.35 -7.93
CA MET A 75 1.68 17.94 -6.62
C MET A 75 0.65 17.09 -5.88
N ALA A 76 -0.32 16.55 -6.60
CA ALA A 76 -1.31 15.68 -5.99
C ALA A 76 -0.68 14.38 -5.49
N LEU A 77 0.20 13.78 -6.28
CA LEU A 77 0.91 12.58 -5.87
C LEU A 77 1.80 12.83 -4.65
N ALA A 78 2.51 13.96 -4.63
CA ALA A 78 3.34 14.33 -3.48
C ALA A 78 2.50 14.47 -2.22
N GLY A 79 1.34 15.10 -2.29
CA GLY A 79 0.41 15.24 -1.16
C GLY A 79 -0.09 13.91 -0.67
N GLN A 80 -0.47 13.02 -1.60
CA GLN A 80 -0.91 11.66 -1.25
C GLN A 80 0.19 10.88 -0.55
N ALA A 81 1.40 10.93 -1.09
CA ALA A 81 2.54 10.19 -0.54
C ALA A 81 2.91 10.70 0.86
N LEU A 82 2.94 12.01 1.06
CA LEU A 82 3.24 12.59 2.37
C LEU A 82 2.17 12.24 3.40
N THR A 83 0.90 12.27 3.01
CA THR A 83 -0.20 11.92 3.90
C THR A 83 -0.12 10.45 4.29
N SER A 84 0.10 9.56 3.33
CA SER A 84 0.22 8.13 3.59
C SER A 84 1.46 7.81 4.42
N GLN A 85 2.56 8.52 4.18
CA GLN A 85 3.79 8.34 4.98
C GLN A 85 3.55 8.74 6.44
N THR A 86 2.81 9.81 6.67
CA THR A 86 2.44 10.22 8.01
C THR A 86 1.55 9.17 8.68
N ALA A 87 0.55 8.66 7.98
CA ALA A 87 -0.33 7.62 8.49
C ALA A 87 0.44 6.33 8.80
N LEU A 88 1.44 6.02 7.99
CA LEU A 88 2.30 4.84 8.15
C LEU A 88 3.47 5.06 9.11
N GLN A 89 3.57 6.25 9.69
CA GLN A 89 4.63 6.57 10.64
C GLN A 89 6.03 6.27 10.09
N GLY A 90 6.25 6.66 8.84
CA GLY A 90 7.54 6.48 8.19
C GLY A 90 7.77 5.13 7.53
N ARG A 91 6.79 4.24 7.53
CA ARG A 91 6.94 2.88 6.97
C ARG A 91 6.58 2.77 5.49
N LEU A 92 6.23 3.87 4.82
CA LEU A 92 5.87 3.84 3.41
C LEU A 92 7.10 3.73 2.52
N CYS A 93 7.03 2.84 1.55
CA CYS A 93 7.98 2.75 0.46
C CYS A 93 7.21 3.04 -0.84
N LEU A 94 7.48 4.18 -1.45
CA LEU A 94 6.74 4.64 -2.64
C LEU A 94 7.40 4.12 -3.91
N GLY A 95 6.71 3.23 -4.62
CA GLY A 95 7.11 2.81 -5.95
C GLY A 95 6.21 3.49 -7.00
N ILE A 96 6.81 4.07 -8.00
CA ILE A 96 6.11 4.77 -9.09
C ILE A 96 6.51 4.23 -10.44
N GLY A 97 5.60 4.34 -11.38
CA GLY A 97 5.86 3.85 -12.73
C GLY A 97 5.05 4.51 -13.82
#